data_ba61b592d9ab8f673f2e9c180dbd1d78
#
_entry.id   ba61b592d9ab8f673f2e9c180dbd1d78
#
_cell.length_a   1.000
_cell.length_b   1.000
_cell.length_c   1.000
_cell.angle_alpha   90.00
_cell.angle_beta   90.00
_cell.angle_gamma   90.00
#
_symmetry.space_group_name_H-M   'P 1'
#
loop_
_entity.id
_entity.type
_entity.pdbx_description
1 polymer ?
#
loop_
_entity_poly.entity_id
_entity_poly.type
_entity_poly.pdbx_seq_one_letter_code
_entity_poly.pdbx_strand_id
1 'polypeptide(L)' 'MKARDLRELGSEELDVKLRELSQELNIMRIKHKSGVAVDKPARMREMRRDIARIKTVQSEREA' A
#
# COMPACT_ATOMS: atom_id res chain seq x y z
N MET A 1 -6.93 -6.17 -2.19
CA MET A 1 -7.52 -5.55 -0.97
C MET A 1 -8.71 -4.68 -1.36
N LYS A 2 -9.87 -4.93 -0.76
CA LYS A 2 -11.07 -4.16 -1.10
C LYS A 2 -11.28 -3.04 -0.08
N ALA A 3 -11.81 -1.91 -0.54
CA ALA A 3 -12.09 -0.77 0.34
C ALA A 3 -13.03 -1.16 1.49
N ARG A 4 -13.99 -2.02 1.23
CA ARG A 4 -14.92 -2.53 2.24
C ARG A 4 -14.18 -3.22 3.39
N ASP A 5 -13.20 -4.04 3.07
CA ASP A 5 -12.42 -4.76 4.07
C ASP A 5 -11.57 -3.79 4.89
N LEU A 6 -11.03 -2.76 4.24
CA LEU A 6 -10.26 -1.73 4.92
C LEU A 6 -11.10 -0.92 5.89
N ARG A 7 -12.37 -0.69 5.57
CA ARG A 7 -13.28 0.06 6.45
C ARG A 7 -13.61 -0.70 7.73
N GLU A 8 -13.42 -2.01 7.74
CA GLU A 8 -13.62 -2.82 8.94
C GLU A 8 -12.42 -2.79 9.89
N LEU A 9 -11.28 -2.31 9.43
CA LEU A 9 -10.06 -2.25 10.25
C LEU A 9 -10.03 -1.01 11.14
N GLY A 10 -9.38 -1.13 12.29
CA GLY A 10 -9.13 -0.01 13.18
C GLY A 10 -8.07 0.94 12.63
N SER A 11 -8.01 2.15 13.17
CA SER A 11 -7.06 3.18 12.72
C SER A 11 -5.61 2.72 12.84
N GLU A 12 -5.27 2.05 13.93
CA GLU A 12 -3.91 1.53 14.14
C GLU A 12 -3.56 0.46 13.13
N GLU A 13 -4.50 -0.41 12.81
CA GLU A 13 -4.30 -1.47 11.83
C GLU A 13 -4.08 -0.90 10.43
N LEU A 14 -4.81 0.16 10.08
CA LEU A 14 -4.64 0.85 8.81
C LEU A 14 -3.26 1.50 8.71
N ASP A 15 -2.79 2.13 9.80
CA ASP A 15 -1.48 2.74 9.85
C ASP A 15 -0.37 1.70 9.66
N VAL A 16 -0.48 0.55 10.31
CA VAL A 16 0.48 -0.55 10.19
C VAL A 16 0.51 -1.07 8.76
N LYS A 17 -0.67 -1.31 8.18
CA LYS A 17 -0.77 -1.78 6.78
C LYS A 17 -0.16 -0.79 5.80
N LEU A 18 -0.44 0.48 5.99
CA LEU A 18 0.09 1.54 5.14
C LEU A 18 1.62 1.57 5.21
N ARG A 19 2.17 1.46 6.41
CA ARG A 19 3.60 1.46 6.63
C ARG A 19 4.26 0.25 5.97
N GLU A 20 3.69 -0.94 6.15
CA GLU A 20 4.21 -2.17 5.56
C GLU A 20 4.22 -2.11 4.03
N LEU A 21 3.11 -1.70 3.43
CA LEU A 21 3.00 -1.60 1.98
C LEU A 21 3.95 -0.54 1.43
N SER A 22 4.08 0.59 2.11
CA SER A 22 4.99 1.65 1.70
C SER A 22 6.44 1.19 1.71
N GLN A 23 6.83 0.43 2.72
CA GLN A 23 8.18 -0.13 2.82
C GLN A 23 8.45 -1.14 1.71
N GLU A 24 7.52 -2.05 1.46
CA GLU A 24 7.65 -3.03 0.39
C GLU A 24 7.77 -2.36 -0.97
N LEU A 25 6.94 -1.36 -1.23
CA LEU A 25 6.97 -0.63 -2.48
C LEU A 25 8.29 0.10 -2.66
N ASN A 26 8.80 0.71 -1.58
CA ASN A 26 10.08 1.40 -1.62
C ASN A 26 11.24 0.45 -1.94
N ILE A 27 11.24 -0.73 -1.31
CA ILE A 27 12.24 -1.76 -1.58
C ILE A 27 12.19 -2.19 -3.04
N MET A 28 11.01 -2.40 -3.58
CA MET A 28 10.84 -2.77 -4.99
C MET A 28 11.33 -1.67 -5.94
N ARG A 29 11.06 -0.41 -5.61
CA ARG A 29 11.54 0.72 -6.41
C ARG A 29 13.06 0.79 -6.45
N ILE A 30 13.70 0.55 -5.30
CA ILE A 30 15.15 0.54 -5.20
C ILE A 30 15.74 -0.59 -6.05
N LYS A 31 15.18 -1.77 -5.95
CA LYS A 31 15.60 -2.93 -6.73
C LYS A 31 15.45 -2.67 -8.24
N HIS A 32 14.36 -2.07 -8.63
CA HIS A 32 14.09 -1.74 -10.03
C HIS A 32 15.14 -0.76 -10.57
N LYS A 33 15.47 0.27 -9.79
CA LYS A 33 16.50 1.26 -10.16
C LYS A 33 17.88 0.66 -10.24
N SER A 34 18.18 -0.35 -9.42
CA SER A 34 19.49 -1.02 -9.43
C SER A 34 19.64 -2.03 -10.55
N GLY A 35 18.63 -2.23 -11.38
CA GLY A 35 18.65 -3.20 -12.46
C GLY A 35 18.41 -4.64 -12.00
N VAL A 36 18.09 -4.84 -10.74
CA VAL A 36 17.70 -6.16 -10.22
C VAL A 36 16.29 -6.47 -10.73
N ALA A 37 16.08 -7.68 -11.24
CA ALA A 37 14.79 -8.10 -11.75
C ALA A 37 13.74 -8.00 -10.65
N VAL A 38 12.69 -7.21 -10.90
CA VAL A 38 11.54 -7.11 -10.03
C VAL A 38 10.51 -8.10 -10.54
N ASP A 39 10.05 -8.98 -9.67
CA ASP A 39 9.22 -10.11 -10.04
C ASP A 39 7.97 -9.75 -10.85
N LYS A 40 7.27 -8.67 -10.52
CA LYS A 40 6.05 -8.34 -11.26
C LYS A 40 5.74 -6.84 -11.20
N PRO A 41 5.79 -6.13 -12.33
CA PRO A 41 5.33 -4.74 -12.39
C PRO A 41 3.87 -4.58 -11.92
N ALA A 42 3.04 -5.61 -12.17
CA ALA A 42 1.65 -5.63 -11.71
C ALA A 42 1.54 -5.54 -10.19
N ARG A 43 2.46 -6.18 -9.45
CA ARG A 43 2.45 -6.13 -7.99
C ARG A 43 2.72 -4.72 -7.46
N MET A 44 3.63 -4.00 -8.10
CA MET A 44 3.88 -2.60 -7.72
C MET A 44 2.65 -1.73 -7.91
N ARG A 45 1.92 -1.95 -9.00
CA ARG A 45 0.67 -1.23 -9.27
C ARG A 45 -0.39 -1.57 -8.23
N GLU A 46 -0.52 -2.84 -7.88
CA GLU A 46 -1.45 -3.27 -6.84
C GLU A 46 -1.14 -2.63 -5.50
N MET A 47 0.13 -2.59 -5.11
CA MET A 47 0.56 -1.96 -3.88
C MET A 47 0.24 -0.47 -3.85
N ARG A 48 0.46 0.23 -4.96
CA ARG A 48 0.12 1.65 -5.07
C ARG A 48 -1.38 1.87 -4.91
N ARG A 49 -2.19 1.01 -5.51
CA ARG A 49 -3.65 1.08 -5.40
C ARG A 49 -4.09 0.82 -3.96
N ASP A 50 -3.50 -0.18 -3.32
CA ASP A 50 -3.82 -0.50 -1.93
C ASP A 50 -3.46 0.64 -1.00
N ILE A 51 -2.30 1.25 -1.19
CA ILE A 51 -1.87 2.42 -0.42
C ILE A 51 -2.88 3.57 -0.61
N ALA A 52 -3.29 3.83 -1.85
CA ALA A 52 -4.27 4.87 -2.15
C ALA A 52 -5.61 4.59 -1.48
N ARG A 53 -6.05 3.34 -1.48
CA ARG A 53 -7.31 2.94 -0.81
C ARG A 53 -7.24 3.14 0.69
N ILE A 54 -6.12 2.77 1.32
CA ILE A 54 -5.92 2.98 2.75
C ILE A 54 -5.99 4.47 3.08
N LYS A 55 -5.30 5.30 2.32
CA LYS A 55 -5.30 6.74 2.51
C LYS A 55 -6.70 7.33 2.34
N THR A 56 -7.47 6.82 1.37
CA THR A 56 -8.85 7.25 1.15
C THR A 56 -9.73 6.94 2.36
N VAL A 57 -9.61 5.73 2.89
CA VAL A 57 -10.39 5.32 4.08
C VAL A 57 -9.99 6.17 5.29
N GLN A 58 -8.71 6.44 5.46
CA GLN A 58 -8.23 7.30 6.54
C GLN A 58 -8.78 8.72 6.40
N SER A 59 -8.81 9.27 5.19
CA SER A 59 -9.38 10.59 4.92
C SER A 59 -10.87 10.63 5.24
N GLU A 60 -11.61 9.59 4.88
CA GLU A 60 -13.03 9.50 5.20
C GLU A 60 -13.28 9.60 6.70
N ARG A 61 -12.40 9.00 7.51
CA ARG A 61 -12.53 9.01 8.97
C ARG A 61 -12.19 10.35 9.60
N GLU A 62 -11.35 11.12 8.95
CA GLU A 62 -10.96 12.47 9.42
C GLU A 62 -11.98 13.53 9.04
N ALA A 63 -12.82 13.24 8.08
CA ALA A 63 -13.82 14.19 7.58
C ALA A 63 -15.02 14.36 8.52
#